data_fb19e1fef1d33830acb8238a0fd5f18b
#
_entry.id   fb19e1fef1d33830acb8238a0fd5f18b
#
_cell.length_a   1.000
_cell.length_b   1.000
_cell.length_c   1.000
_cell.angle_alpha   90.00
_cell.angle_beta   90.00
_cell.angle_gamma   90.00
#
_symmetry.space_group_name_H-M   'P 1'
#
loop_
_entity.id
_entity.type
_entity.pdbx_description
1 polymer ?
#
loop_
_entity_poly.entity_id
_entity_poly.type
_entity_poly.pdbx_seq_one_letter_code
_entity_poly.pdbx_strand_id
1 'polypeptide(L)'
;GFKKFEGKIDDEIHGAELISFFTINEVYLKRLNEVSVLYTGILAKPFDFSKDESVMLDREKLNSPKTEEERTDIWRKRLKYLTLSKYTDLLDDKEKNKEKADFKVKADTTLEREARDAVRKQIERYFATKKTREDNDENFSTFVNAITGTMDPHTNYFAPVDKRSFDESMKGSFFGIGAQLKEDDGKIKIASLIS
;
A
#
# COMPACT_ATOMS: atom_id res chain seq x y z
N GLY A 1 14.70 5.88 18.95
CA GLY A 1 13.87 6.51 17.94
C GLY A 1 14.67 7.48 17.10
N PHE A 2 14.07 7.99 16.03
CA PHE A 2 14.72 8.88 15.06
C PHE A 2 14.98 10.31 15.57
N LYS A 3 14.54 10.64 16.79
CA LYS A 3 14.82 11.92 17.44
C LYS A 3 16.30 12.32 17.46
N LYS A 4 17.22 11.34 17.39
CA LYS A 4 18.67 11.61 17.31
C LYS A 4 19.10 12.36 16.04
N PHE A 5 18.23 12.38 15.02
CA PHE A 5 18.47 13.10 13.77
C PHE A 5 17.81 14.49 13.76
N GLU A 6 16.97 14.80 14.77
CA GLU A 6 16.37 16.11 14.92
C GLU A 6 17.50 17.17 15.02
N GLY A 7 17.44 18.19 14.16
CA GLY A 7 18.47 19.23 14.06
C GLY A 7 19.76 18.82 13.32
N LYS A 8 19.78 17.66 12.62
CA LYS A 8 20.94 17.24 11.79
C LYS A 8 20.59 17.03 10.33
N ILE A 9 19.31 16.91 10.01
CA ILE A 9 18.86 16.57 8.65
C ILE A 9 19.23 17.68 7.64
N ASP A 10 19.14 18.93 8.03
CA ASP A 10 19.54 20.08 7.23
C ASP A 10 21.04 20.11 6.96
N ASP A 11 21.87 19.84 7.97
CA ASP A 11 23.32 19.73 7.82
C ASP A 11 23.71 18.56 6.90
N GLU A 12 23.04 17.40 7.05
CA GLU A 12 23.25 16.23 6.19
C GLU A 12 22.88 16.52 4.72
N ILE A 13 21.82 17.25 4.48
CA ILE A 13 21.41 17.65 3.12
C ILE A 13 22.43 18.61 2.50
N HIS A 14 22.92 19.59 3.26
CA HIS A 14 23.95 20.52 2.80
C HIS A 14 25.30 19.84 2.56
N GLY A 15 25.66 18.87 3.42
CA GLY A 15 26.91 18.13 3.33
C GLY A 15 26.89 16.97 2.32
N ALA A 16 25.74 16.72 1.68
CA ALA A 16 25.48 15.52 0.87
C ALA A 16 25.73 14.20 1.63
N GLU A 17 25.64 14.26 2.94
CA GLU A 17 25.65 13.09 3.82
C GLU A 17 24.20 12.68 4.11
N LEU A 18 23.85 11.40 3.92
CA LEU A 18 22.47 10.91 4.02
C LEU A 18 22.33 9.84 5.09
N ILE A 19 23.02 10.02 6.23
CA ILE A 19 23.05 9.03 7.32
C ILE A 19 21.65 8.82 7.90
N SER A 20 20.87 9.89 8.06
CA SER A 20 19.49 9.83 8.54
C SER A 20 18.61 9.04 7.57
N PHE A 21 18.71 9.34 6.26
CA PHE A 21 17.97 8.62 5.22
C PHE A 21 18.28 7.12 5.27
N PHE A 22 19.54 6.73 5.17
CA PHE A 22 19.91 5.31 5.14
C PHE A 22 19.46 4.57 6.40
N THR A 23 19.60 5.19 7.59
CA THR A 23 19.16 4.59 8.84
C THR A 23 17.63 4.40 8.88
N ILE A 24 16.87 5.40 8.41
CA ILE A 24 15.40 5.34 8.37
C ILE A 24 14.96 4.31 7.34
N ASN A 25 15.56 4.31 6.16
CA ASN A 25 15.26 3.40 5.07
C ASN A 25 15.52 1.93 5.46
N GLU A 26 16.63 1.65 6.13
CA GLU A 26 16.93 0.30 6.65
C GLU A 26 15.81 -0.20 7.59
N VAL A 27 15.37 0.65 8.52
CA VAL A 27 14.28 0.29 9.43
C VAL A 27 12.96 0.13 8.66
N TYR A 28 12.68 0.98 7.68
CA TYR A 28 11.49 0.86 6.83
C TYR A 28 11.48 -0.48 6.09
N LEU A 29 12.55 -0.84 5.41
CA LEU A 29 12.68 -2.10 4.67
C LEU A 29 12.55 -3.32 5.60
N LYS A 30 13.19 -3.27 6.77
CA LYS A 30 13.02 -4.31 7.80
C LYS A 30 11.55 -4.47 8.20
N ARG A 31 10.83 -3.37 8.46
CA ARG A 31 9.41 -3.42 8.84
C ARG A 31 8.52 -3.90 7.68
N LEU A 32 8.83 -3.52 6.46
CA LEU A 32 8.14 -4.00 5.28
C LEU A 32 8.24 -5.54 5.15
N ASN A 33 9.44 -6.08 5.35
CA ASN A 33 9.68 -7.51 5.32
C ASN A 33 8.97 -8.26 6.47
N GLU A 34 9.03 -7.74 7.70
CA GLU A 34 8.31 -8.33 8.85
C GLU A 34 6.81 -8.45 8.56
N VAL A 35 6.19 -7.39 8.04
CA VAL A 35 4.76 -7.39 7.72
C VAL A 35 4.43 -8.32 6.58
N SER A 36 5.33 -8.48 5.58
CA SER A 36 5.11 -9.40 4.46
C SER A 36 4.98 -10.87 4.88
N VAL A 37 5.54 -11.24 6.02
CA VAL A 37 5.38 -12.57 6.64
C VAL A 37 4.14 -12.60 7.54
N LEU A 38 3.91 -11.54 8.30
CA LEU A 38 2.87 -11.47 9.31
C LEU A 38 1.46 -11.66 8.72
N TYR A 39 1.13 -10.98 7.60
CA TYR A 39 -0.21 -11.07 7.02
C TYR A 39 -0.55 -12.48 6.56
N THR A 40 0.43 -13.24 6.09
CA THR A 40 0.25 -14.63 5.65
C THR A 40 -0.23 -15.51 6.79
N GLY A 41 0.40 -15.40 7.96
CA GLY A 41 0.01 -16.12 9.18
C GLY A 41 -1.38 -15.73 9.68
N ILE A 42 -1.73 -14.44 9.63
CA ILE A 42 -3.04 -13.95 10.06
C ILE A 42 -4.15 -14.46 9.12
N LEU A 43 -3.96 -14.36 7.80
CA LEU A 43 -4.96 -14.78 6.80
C LEU A 43 -5.03 -16.30 6.60
N ALA A 44 -4.14 -17.07 7.22
CA ALA A 44 -4.22 -18.54 7.19
C ALA A 44 -5.41 -19.10 8.00
N LYS A 45 -5.92 -18.35 8.98
CA LYS A 45 -6.98 -18.77 9.89
C LYS A 45 -8.26 -17.96 9.63
N PRO A 46 -9.45 -18.58 9.80
CA PRO A 46 -10.71 -17.84 9.71
C PRO A 46 -10.80 -16.79 10.82
N PHE A 47 -11.50 -15.69 10.51
CA PHE A 47 -11.78 -14.64 11.49
C PHE A 47 -13.06 -14.94 12.27
N ASP A 48 -13.04 -14.61 13.55
CA ASP A 48 -14.24 -14.58 14.39
C ASP A 48 -14.90 -13.20 14.29
N PHE A 49 -15.94 -13.11 13.47
CA PHE A 49 -16.71 -11.87 13.27
C PHE A 49 -17.74 -11.61 14.36
N SER A 50 -17.96 -12.55 15.30
CA SER A 50 -18.85 -12.31 16.44
C SER A 50 -18.26 -11.38 17.49
N LYS A 51 -16.93 -11.22 17.49
CA LYS A 51 -16.23 -10.30 18.39
C LYS A 51 -16.36 -8.87 17.90
N ASP A 52 -16.94 -8.03 18.75
CA ASP A 52 -16.99 -6.59 18.53
C ASP A 52 -15.61 -5.98 18.73
N GLU A 53 -15.03 -5.45 17.67
CA GLU A 53 -13.69 -4.86 17.65
C GLU A 53 -13.69 -3.62 16.76
N SER A 54 -13.01 -2.58 17.22
CA SER A 54 -12.83 -1.35 16.44
C SER A 54 -11.48 -1.34 15.74
N VAL A 55 -11.45 -0.76 14.54
CA VAL A 55 -10.24 -0.50 13.76
C VAL A 55 -10.16 0.97 13.39
N MET A 56 -9.01 1.60 13.63
CA MET A 56 -8.75 2.96 13.18
C MET A 56 -8.39 2.93 11.68
N LEU A 57 -9.27 3.50 10.86
CA LEU A 57 -9.05 3.60 9.41
C LEU A 57 -8.22 4.81 9.03
N ASP A 58 -8.35 5.89 9.79
CA ASP A 58 -7.58 7.12 9.60
C ASP A 58 -6.14 6.91 10.10
N ARG A 59 -5.21 6.85 9.16
CA ARG A 59 -3.79 6.58 9.46
C ARG A 59 -3.10 7.74 10.16
N GLU A 60 -3.55 8.96 9.97
CA GLU A 60 -2.98 10.14 10.62
C GLU A 60 -3.24 10.14 12.12
N LYS A 61 -4.37 9.55 12.53
CA LYS A 61 -4.75 9.38 13.94
C LYS A 61 -4.22 8.11 14.59
N LEU A 62 -3.58 7.24 13.79
CA LEU A 62 -3.03 5.99 14.30
C LEU A 62 -1.69 6.22 14.98
N ASN A 63 -1.61 5.96 16.27
CA ASN A 63 -0.34 5.98 16.98
C ASN A 63 0.59 4.88 16.45
N SER A 64 1.88 5.21 16.31
CA SER A 64 2.88 4.22 15.94
C SER A 64 2.97 3.11 17.01
N PRO A 65 2.87 1.82 16.63
CA PRO A 65 2.95 0.72 17.58
C PRO A 65 4.33 0.69 18.26
N LYS A 66 4.34 0.49 19.57
CA LYS A 66 5.56 0.44 20.37
C LYS A 66 6.13 -0.97 20.46
N THR A 67 5.27 -1.98 20.38
CA THR A 67 5.66 -3.40 20.47
C THR A 67 5.27 -4.17 19.22
N GLU A 68 5.78 -5.39 19.11
CA GLU A 68 5.44 -6.30 18.02
C GLU A 68 3.99 -6.80 18.14
N GLU A 69 3.53 -7.02 19.37
CA GLU A 69 2.16 -7.44 19.66
C GLU A 69 1.15 -6.37 19.23
N GLU A 70 1.40 -5.10 19.57
CA GLU A 70 0.56 -3.97 19.13
C GLU A 70 0.51 -3.87 17.60
N ARG A 71 1.66 -4.03 16.92
CA ARG A 71 1.75 -4.02 15.47
C ARG A 71 0.95 -5.19 14.86
N THR A 72 1.09 -6.37 15.44
CA THR A 72 0.37 -7.57 15.01
C THR A 72 -1.13 -7.40 15.16
N ASP A 73 -1.60 -6.83 16.29
CA ASP A 73 -3.02 -6.60 16.53
C ASP A 73 -3.61 -5.55 15.58
N ILE A 74 -2.88 -4.47 15.30
CA ILE A 74 -3.29 -3.46 14.30
C ILE A 74 -3.48 -4.11 12.93
N TRP A 75 -2.53 -4.94 12.49
CA TRP A 75 -2.63 -5.65 11.23
C TRP A 75 -3.74 -6.68 11.22
N ARG A 76 -3.91 -7.44 12.29
CA ARG A 76 -5.00 -8.42 12.44
C ARG A 76 -6.37 -7.75 12.31
N LYS A 77 -6.61 -6.67 13.03
CA LYS A 77 -7.87 -5.92 12.97
C LYS A 77 -8.13 -5.35 11.58
N ARG A 78 -7.10 -4.79 10.94
CA ARG A 78 -7.21 -4.27 9.59
C ARG A 78 -7.55 -5.37 8.57
N LEU A 79 -6.86 -6.52 8.62
CA LEU A 79 -7.11 -7.65 7.74
C LEU A 79 -8.49 -8.27 8.00
N LYS A 80 -8.93 -8.35 9.27
CA LYS A 80 -10.30 -8.74 9.64
C LYS A 80 -11.33 -7.81 9.00
N TYR A 81 -11.14 -6.50 9.09
CA TYR A 81 -12.03 -5.51 8.49
C TYR A 81 -12.11 -5.66 6.95
N LEU A 82 -10.97 -5.77 6.27
CA LEU A 82 -10.93 -5.96 4.81
C LEU A 82 -11.61 -7.27 4.40
N THR A 83 -11.40 -8.33 5.18
CA THR A 83 -12.05 -9.63 4.93
C THR A 83 -13.54 -9.55 5.18
N LEU A 84 -13.99 -8.89 6.23
CA LEU A 84 -15.42 -8.70 6.52
C LEU A 84 -16.11 -7.93 5.40
N SER A 85 -15.53 -6.82 4.94
CA SER A 85 -16.07 -6.04 3.83
C SER A 85 -16.22 -6.92 2.57
N LYS A 86 -15.20 -7.71 2.23
CA LYS A 86 -15.27 -8.60 1.08
C LYS A 86 -16.25 -9.75 1.26
N TYR A 87 -16.36 -10.26 2.48
CA TYR A 87 -17.30 -11.31 2.82
C TYR A 87 -18.76 -10.84 2.74
N THR A 88 -19.07 -9.62 3.21
CA THR A 88 -20.40 -9.03 3.08
C THR A 88 -20.78 -8.84 1.60
N ASP A 89 -19.87 -8.36 0.74
CA ASP A 89 -20.11 -8.27 -0.70
C ASP A 89 -20.50 -9.63 -1.30
N LEU A 90 -19.81 -10.71 -0.90
CA LEU A 90 -20.10 -12.07 -1.39
C LEU A 90 -21.42 -12.63 -0.84
N LEU A 91 -21.81 -12.27 0.37
CA LEU A 91 -23.12 -12.63 0.93
C LEU A 91 -24.25 -11.89 0.22
N ASP A 92 -24.07 -10.61 -0.07
CA ASP A 92 -25.04 -9.82 -0.85
C ASP A 92 -25.22 -10.38 -2.26
N ASP A 93 -24.13 -10.76 -2.93
CA ASP A 93 -24.17 -11.39 -4.25
C ASP A 93 -24.89 -12.76 -4.20
N LYS A 94 -24.64 -13.54 -3.15
CA LYS A 94 -25.33 -14.80 -2.92
C LYS A 94 -26.85 -14.56 -2.79
N GLU A 95 -27.25 -13.60 -1.95
CA GLU A 95 -28.66 -13.32 -1.71
C GLU A 95 -29.37 -12.83 -2.97
N LYS A 96 -28.76 -11.92 -3.75
CA LYS A 96 -29.30 -11.39 -5.01
C LYS A 96 -29.44 -12.42 -6.12
N ASN A 97 -28.62 -13.46 -6.12
CA ASN A 97 -28.56 -14.41 -7.22
C ASN A 97 -29.06 -15.82 -6.86
N LYS A 98 -29.44 -16.10 -5.60
CA LYS A 98 -29.83 -17.43 -5.13
C LYS A 98 -30.97 -18.09 -5.91
N GLU A 99 -31.87 -17.29 -6.54
CA GLU A 99 -33.01 -17.77 -7.29
C GLU A 99 -32.71 -18.01 -8.77
N LYS A 100 -31.51 -17.64 -9.26
CA LYS A 100 -31.13 -17.86 -10.66
C LYS A 100 -30.76 -19.33 -10.88
N ALA A 101 -31.30 -19.93 -11.94
CA ALA A 101 -31.18 -21.37 -12.24
C ALA A 101 -29.73 -21.86 -12.34
N ASP A 102 -28.81 -21.01 -12.81
CA ASP A 102 -27.39 -21.35 -13.01
C ASP A 102 -26.50 -20.95 -11.82
N PHE A 103 -27.08 -20.34 -10.77
CA PHE A 103 -26.29 -19.88 -9.61
C PHE A 103 -26.06 -20.99 -8.60
N LYS A 104 -24.79 -21.33 -8.40
CA LYS A 104 -24.40 -22.31 -7.36
C LYS A 104 -24.28 -21.62 -6.00
N VAL A 105 -25.23 -21.90 -5.12
CA VAL A 105 -25.21 -21.39 -3.73
C VAL A 105 -24.05 -22.02 -2.98
N LYS A 106 -23.14 -21.20 -2.49
CA LYS A 106 -22.00 -21.61 -1.67
C LYS A 106 -22.31 -21.49 -0.18
N ALA A 107 -21.67 -22.35 0.62
CA ALA A 107 -21.74 -22.24 2.08
C ALA A 107 -21.00 -20.95 2.56
N ASP A 108 -21.47 -20.37 3.64
CA ASP A 108 -20.90 -19.13 4.21
C ASP A 108 -19.43 -19.29 4.60
N THR A 109 -19.04 -20.47 5.09
CA THR A 109 -17.63 -20.81 5.37
C THR A 109 -16.75 -20.80 4.11
N THR A 110 -17.32 -21.15 2.96
CA THR A 110 -16.62 -21.09 1.67
C THR A 110 -16.46 -19.63 1.22
N LEU A 111 -17.52 -18.82 1.38
CA LEU A 111 -17.48 -17.40 1.04
C LEU A 111 -16.49 -16.64 1.94
N GLU A 112 -16.43 -16.96 3.24
CA GLU A 112 -15.44 -16.39 4.15
C GLU A 112 -14.01 -16.71 3.69
N ARG A 113 -13.74 -17.96 3.33
CA ARG A 113 -12.42 -18.36 2.81
C ARG A 113 -12.09 -17.64 1.50
N GLU A 114 -13.03 -17.53 0.57
CA GLU A 114 -12.84 -16.78 -0.68
C GLU A 114 -12.56 -15.30 -0.43
N ALA A 115 -13.21 -14.69 0.55
CA ALA A 115 -12.94 -13.32 0.98
C ALA A 115 -11.51 -13.16 1.51
N ARG A 116 -11.05 -14.07 2.39
CA ARG A 116 -9.67 -14.07 2.89
C ARG A 116 -8.64 -14.27 1.77
N ASP A 117 -8.92 -15.17 0.83
CA ASP A 117 -8.05 -15.42 -0.31
C ASP A 117 -7.97 -14.19 -1.24
N ALA A 118 -9.07 -13.49 -1.43
CA ALA A 118 -9.10 -12.23 -2.20
C ALA A 118 -8.26 -11.13 -1.52
N VAL A 119 -8.43 -10.97 -0.19
CA VAL A 119 -7.63 -10.03 0.60
C VAL A 119 -6.15 -10.41 0.55
N ARG A 120 -5.81 -11.70 0.69
CA ARG A 120 -4.43 -12.17 0.58
C ARG A 120 -3.82 -11.77 -0.76
N LYS A 121 -4.47 -12.05 -1.88
CA LYS A 121 -4.00 -11.67 -3.22
C LYS A 121 -3.84 -10.15 -3.37
N GLN A 122 -4.75 -9.37 -2.79
CA GLN A 122 -4.64 -7.90 -2.79
C GLN A 122 -3.39 -7.43 -2.04
N ILE A 123 -3.14 -7.98 -0.85
CA ILE A 123 -1.98 -7.63 -0.04
C ILE A 123 -0.67 -8.12 -0.70
N GLU A 124 -0.66 -9.33 -1.26
CA GLU A 124 0.48 -9.86 -2.04
C GLU A 124 0.86 -8.93 -3.19
N ARG A 125 -0.12 -8.48 -3.97
CA ARG A 125 0.11 -7.52 -5.07
C ARG A 125 0.67 -6.20 -4.55
N TYR A 126 0.11 -5.67 -3.45
CA TYR A 126 0.61 -4.44 -2.84
C TYR A 126 2.09 -4.57 -2.45
N PHE A 127 2.47 -5.67 -1.78
CA PHE A 127 3.86 -5.89 -1.39
C PHE A 127 4.76 -6.20 -2.58
N ALA A 128 4.29 -6.93 -3.59
CA ALA A 128 5.04 -7.17 -4.81
C ALA A 128 5.37 -5.86 -5.53
N THR A 129 4.38 -4.98 -5.69
CA THR A 129 4.59 -3.63 -6.27
C THR A 129 5.56 -2.81 -5.43
N LYS A 130 5.44 -2.84 -4.09
CA LYS A 130 6.38 -2.13 -3.22
C LYS A 130 7.79 -2.68 -3.33
N LYS A 131 7.98 -4.01 -3.40
CA LYS A 131 9.31 -4.63 -3.58
C LYS A 131 9.93 -4.35 -4.94
N THR A 132 9.13 -4.30 -6.01
CA THR A 132 9.62 -3.95 -7.35
C THR A 132 10.05 -2.49 -7.43
N ARG A 133 9.45 -1.63 -6.61
CA ARG A 133 9.77 -0.21 -6.46
C ARG A 133 10.71 0.07 -5.27
N GLU A 134 11.33 -0.96 -4.68
CA GLU A 134 12.41 -0.80 -3.67
C GLU A 134 13.67 -0.18 -4.29
N ASP A 135 13.48 0.74 -5.22
CA ASP A 135 14.53 1.62 -5.67
C ASP A 135 14.80 2.64 -4.55
N ASN A 136 16.07 2.76 -4.18
CA ASN A 136 16.51 3.77 -3.22
C ASN A 136 16.06 5.17 -3.62
N ASP A 137 15.88 5.42 -4.93
CA ASP A 137 15.44 6.71 -5.46
C ASP A 137 13.98 7.02 -5.11
N GLU A 138 13.05 6.05 -5.14
CA GLU A 138 11.66 6.27 -4.70
C GLU A 138 11.58 6.51 -3.18
N ASN A 139 12.32 5.71 -2.40
CA ASN A 139 12.38 5.89 -0.96
C ASN A 139 13.03 7.23 -0.59
N PHE A 140 14.06 7.63 -1.32
CA PHE A 140 14.71 8.92 -1.16
C PHE A 140 13.76 10.08 -1.50
N SER A 141 13.05 9.99 -2.63
CA SER A 141 12.03 10.98 -3.02
C SER A 141 10.96 11.12 -1.94
N THR A 142 10.48 10.01 -1.38
CA THR A 142 9.52 10.01 -0.29
C THR A 142 10.08 10.67 0.97
N PHE A 143 11.34 10.39 1.31
CA PHE A 143 12.02 10.99 2.47
C PHE A 143 12.18 12.50 2.30
N VAL A 144 12.68 12.96 1.15
CA VAL A 144 12.87 14.39 0.87
C VAL A 144 11.52 15.10 0.82
N ASN A 145 10.50 14.52 0.18
CA ASN A 145 9.16 15.11 0.11
C ASN A 145 8.47 15.19 1.47
N ALA A 146 8.77 14.27 2.40
CA ALA A 146 8.30 14.41 3.78
C ALA A 146 8.92 15.62 4.50
N ILE A 147 10.15 15.99 4.18
CA ILE A 147 10.83 17.17 4.72
C ILE A 147 10.31 18.44 4.07
N THR A 148 10.32 18.50 2.73
CA THR A 148 9.89 19.70 1.99
C THR A 148 8.43 20.06 2.28
N GLY A 149 7.54 19.04 2.39
CA GLY A 149 6.14 19.23 2.74
C GLY A 149 5.89 19.80 4.13
N THR A 150 6.86 19.69 5.06
CA THR A 150 6.78 20.38 6.36
C THR A 150 7.19 21.86 6.30
N MET A 151 7.97 22.23 5.30
CA MET A 151 8.45 23.59 5.09
C MET A 151 7.47 24.40 4.22
N ASP A 152 7.04 23.80 3.10
CA ASP A 152 6.05 24.37 2.19
C ASP A 152 5.26 23.25 1.51
N PRO A 153 3.92 23.19 1.66
CA PRO A 153 3.08 22.16 1.08
C PRO A 153 3.06 22.14 -0.46
N HIS A 154 3.57 23.18 -1.12
CA HIS A 154 3.68 23.28 -2.58
C HIS A 154 5.06 22.89 -3.11
N THR A 155 6.03 22.64 -2.23
CA THR A 155 7.38 22.24 -2.63
C THR A 155 7.49 20.74 -2.72
N ASN A 156 7.83 20.22 -3.91
CA ASN A 156 8.05 18.80 -4.14
C ASN A 156 9.43 18.55 -4.77
N TYR A 157 10.07 17.52 -4.31
CA TYR A 157 11.24 16.95 -4.97
C TYR A 157 10.78 15.96 -6.05
N PHE A 158 11.27 16.12 -7.25
CA PHE A 158 11.11 15.16 -8.34
C PHE A 158 12.41 14.41 -8.57
N ALA A 159 12.36 13.09 -8.52
CA ALA A 159 13.46 12.27 -9.01
C ALA A 159 13.75 12.61 -10.49
N PRO A 160 14.97 12.40 -11.00
CA PRO A 160 15.31 12.77 -12.39
C PRO A 160 14.36 12.19 -13.44
N VAL A 161 13.86 10.97 -13.22
CA VAL A 161 12.90 10.30 -14.09
C VAL A 161 11.54 10.99 -14.06
N ASP A 162 11.06 11.35 -12.87
CA ASP A 162 9.76 12.00 -12.66
C ASP A 162 9.81 13.44 -13.18
N LYS A 163 10.94 14.12 -12.99
CA LYS A 163 11.17 15.46 -13.53
C LYS A 163 11.05 15.48 -15.06
N ARG A 164 11.59 14.47 -15.74
CA ARG A 164 11.47 14.35 -17.19
C ARG A 164 9.99 14.23 -17.60
N SER A 165 9.24 13.36 -16.97
CA SER A 165 7.80 13.19 -17.25
C SER A 165 7.02 14.46 -16.98
N PHE A 166 7.35 15.18 -15.90
CA PHE A 166 6.76 16.48 -15.59
C PHE A 166 7.07 17.52 -16.67
N ASP A 167 8.36 17.66 -17.05
CA ASP A 167 8.80 18.62 -18.07
C ASP A 167 8.13 18.33 -19.44
N GLU A 168 7.97 17.05 -19.81
CA GLU A 168 7.27 16.63 -21.02
C GLU A 168 5.78 17.01 -20.96
N SER A 169 5.12 16.78 -19.81
CA SER A 169 3.71 17.14 -19.61
C SER A 169 3.49 18.66 -19.70
N MET A 170 4.42 19.45 -19.15
CA MET A 170 4.35 20.92 -19.18
C MET A 170 4.61 21.50 -20.56
N LYS A 171 5.44 20.86 -21.36
CA LYS A 171 5.70 21.28 -22.76
C LYS A 171 4.54 20.97 -23.70
N GLY A 172 3.56 20.18 -23.27
CA GLY A 172 2.41 19.78 -24.08
C GLY A 172 2.75 18.90 -25.28
N SER A 173 3.98 18.39 -25.34
CA SER A 173 4.45 17.47 -26.37
C SER A 173 5.17 16.29 -25.74
N PHE A 174 4.73 15.11 -26.07
CA PHE A 174 5.41 13.88 -25.63
C PHE A 174 5.56 12.92 -26.80
N PHE A 175 6.64 12.16 -26.78
CA PHE A 175 6.93 11.13 -27.75
C PHE A 175 6.62 9.76 -27.10
N GLY A 176 5.77 8.99 -27.74
CA GLY A 176 5.34 7.69 -27.21
C GLY A 176 4.80 6.77 -28.29
N ILE A 177 4.34 5.60 -27.88
CA ILE A 177 3.79 4.58 -28.79
C ILE A 177 2.37 4.93 -29.34
N GLY A 178 1.85 6.13 -29.08
CA GLY A 178 0.52 6.54 -29.48
C GLY A 178 -0.59 5.76 -28.76
N ALA A 179 -0.34 5.25 -27.58
CA ALA A 179 -1.31 4.49 -26.80
C ALA A 179 -1.23 4.83 -25.32
N GLN A 180 -2.39 4.92 -24.68
CA GLN A 180 -2.51 4.98 -23.23
C GLN A 180 -2.51 3.56 -22.67
N LEU A 181 -1.63 3.29 -21.74
CA LEU A 181 -1.53 1.99 -21.06
C LEU A 181 -2.22 2.06 -19.70
N LYS A 182 -2.86 0.97 -19.31
CA LYS A 182 -3.36 0.76 -17.95
C LYS A 182 -2.91 -0.59 -17.42
N GLU A 183 -2.68 -0.65 -16.13
CA GLU A 183 -2.51 -1.93 -15.44
C GLU A 183 -3.88 -2.48 -15.03
N ASP A 184 -4.12 -3.73 -15.35
CA ASP A 184 -5.34 -4.45 -15.02
C ASP A 184 -4.97 -5.88 -14.60
N ASP A 185 -5.13 -6.16 -13.32
CA ASP A 185 -4.82 -7.44 -12.68
C ASP A 185 -3.37 -7.93 -12.91
N GLY A 186 -2.41 -7.00 -12.80
CA GLY A 186 -0.97 -7.27 -13.01
C GLY A 186 -0.56 -7.40 -14.48
N LYS A 187 -1.44 -7.08 -15.44
CA LYS A 187 -1.17 -7.07 -16.87
C LYS A 187 -1.29 -5.66 -17.42
N ILE A 188 -0.33 -5.28 -18.25
CA ILE A 188 -0.40 -4.02 -18.97
C ILE A 188 -1.29 -4.20 -20.19
N LYS A 189 -2.35 -3.39 -20.29
CA LYS A 189 -3.29 -3.37 -21.40
C LYS A 189 -3.33 -1.98 -22.04
N ILE A 190 -3.58 -1.93 -23.34
CA ILE A 190 -3.89 -0.67 -24.02
C ILE A 190 -5.29 -0.22 -23.59
N ALA A 191 -5.38 0.96 -22.99
CA ALA A 191 -6.65 1.55 -22.57
C ALA A 191 -7.30 2.33 -23.74
N SER A 192 -6.50 3.10 -24.48
CA SER A 192 -6.93 3.84 -25.66
C SER A 192 -5.76 4.14 -26.58
N LEU A 193 -6.04 4.40 -27.84
CA LEU A 193 -5.07 4.96 -28.78
C LEU A 193 -5.14 6.49 -28.73
N ILE A 194 -3.98 7.11 -28.85
CA ILE A 194 -3.86 8.58 -28.93
C ILE A 194 -3.65 8.90 -30.39
N SER A 195 -4.59 9.67 -30.95
CA SER A 195 -4.55 10.14 -32.34
C SER A 195 -3.82 11.48 -32.43
#